data_b7526bbbb51fecc66e00aa5312d8357c
#
_entry.id   b7526bbbb51fecc66e00aa5312d8357c
#
_cell.length_a   1.000
_cell.length_b   1.000
_cell.length_c   1.000
_cell.angle_alpha   90.00
_cell.angle_beta   90.00
_cell.angle_gamma   90.00
#
_symmetry.space_group_name_H-M   'P 1'
#
loop_
_entity.id
_entity.type
_entity.pdbx_description
1 polymer ?
#
loop_
_entity_poly.entity_id
_entity_poly.type
_entity_poly.pdbx_seq_one_letter_code
_entity_poly.pdbx_strand_id
1 'polypeptide(L)'
;MSSEGKYYGKYRGMVLNNIDPMQMGRVQVQVPDVMGICMSSWAMACVPFTGKQCGIYCVPQIGAGVWVEFEQGDPDHPVWVGGFWGSAADVPALALAGLPVSPSIVLQTGNQNTLMISDLPGPAGGILLKTMTGAMISISEIGITISNGQGATIMLTGPTVNINAGALTVI
;
A
#
# COMPACT_ATOMS: atom_id res chain seq x y z
N MET A 1 40.24 8.44 16.43
CA MET A 1 39.28 8.43 15.32
C MET A 1 39.03 6.98 15.01
N SER A 2 37.96 6.38 15.56
CA SER A 2 37.54 5.04 15.19
C SER A 2 37.10 5.09 13.73
N SER A 3 37.60 4.20 12.90
CA SER A 3 37.12 3.99 11.54
C SER A 3 35.70 3.44 11.68
N GLU A 4 34.70 4.30 11.79
CA GLU A 4 33.32 3.88 11.69
C GLU A 4 33.14 3.22 10.33
N GLY A 5 32.67 1.97 10.35
CA GLY A 5 32.48 1.19 9.14
C GLY A 5 31.50 1.92 8.22
N LYS A 6 31.82 1.96 6.92
CA LYS A 6 30.90 2.46 5.90
C LYS A 6 29.99 1.34 5.46
N TYR A 7 28.68 1.59 5.46
CA TYR A 7 27.63 0.62 5.17
C TYR A 7 26.98 0.94 3.82
N TYR A 8 27.40 0.25 2.78
CA TYR A 8 26.89 0.41 1.43
C TYR A 8 25.95 -0.75 1.06
N GLY A 9 24.96 -0.47 0.21
CA GLY A 9 23.96 -1.43 -0.23
C GLY A 9 22.68 -1.40 0.61
N LYS A 10 21.83 -2.42 0.46
CA LYS A 10 20.53 -2.52 1.12
C LYS A 10 20.58 -3.44 2.33
N TYR A 11 20.02 -2.97 3.41
CA TYR A 11 19.88 -3.72 4.66
C TYR A 11 18.41 -3.95 4.98
N ARG A 12 18.11 -5.07 5.62
CA ARG A 12 16.76 -5.31 6.13
C ARG A 12 16.56 -4.56 7.43
N GLY A 13 15.46 -3.79 7.47
CA GLY A 13 15.04 -3.08 8.67
C GLY A 13 13.59 -3.39 9.01
N MET A 14 13.23 -3.07 10.25
CA MET A 14 11.87 -3.10 10.75
C MET A 14 11.51 -1.73 11.30
N VAL A 15 10.33 -1.22 10.95
CA VAL A 15 9.85 0.07 11.45
C VAL A 15 9.49 -0.04 12.93
N LEU A 16 10.12 0.78 13.75
CA LEU A 16 9.83 0.88 15.19
C LEU A 16 8.95 2.09 15.53
N ASN A 17 9.08 3.18 14.76
CA ASN A 17 8.30 4.40 14.95
C ASN A 17 8.05 5.08 13.60
N ASN A 18 6.82 5.46 13.33
CA ASN A 18 6.40 6.16 12.12
C ASN A 18 5.65 7.47 12.41
N ILE A 19 5.68 7.93 13.66
CA ILE A 19 5.08 9.20 14.07
C ILE A 19 6.14 10.30 13.95
N ASP A 20 6.39 10.73 12.69
CA ASP A 20 7.38 11.76 12.40
C ASP A 20 6.91 13.15 12.85
N PRO A 21 7.58 13.82 13.78
CA PRO A 21 7.20 15.17 14.25
C PRO A 21 7.24 16.23 13.13
N MET A 22 8.05 16.02 12.08
CA MET A 22 8.12 16.94 10.94
C MET A 22 7.15 16.57 9.80
N GLN A 23 6.42 15.43 9.91
CA GLN A 23 5.43 14.96 8.93
C GLN A 23 6.00 14.83 7.49
N MET A 24 7.27 14.46 7.38
CA MET A 24 7.98 14.27 6.11
C MET A 24 7.97 12.80 5.63
N GLY A 25 7.24 11.92 6.33
CA GLY A 25 7.20 10.49 6.02
C GLY A 25 8.46 9.73 6.44
N ARG A 26 9.24 10.28 7.37
CA ARG A 26 10.39 9.59 7.97
C ARG A 26 9.92 8.53 8.95
N VAL A 27 10.75 7.52 9.13
CA VAL A 27 10.54 6.45 10.10
C VAL A 27 11.80 6.23 10.93
N GLN A 28 11.65 5.69 12.13
CA GLN A 28 12.78 5.13 12.86
C GLN A 28 12.74 3.62 12.73
N VAL A 29 13.88 3.04 12.42
CA VAL A 29 13.99 1.62 12.09
C VAL A 29 15.01 0.93 12.98
N GLN A 30 14.86 -0.37 13.14
CA GLN A 30 15.90 -1.25 13.63
C GLN A 30 16.53 -1.93 12.42
N VAL A 31 17.87 -1.85 12.30
CA VAL A 31 18.64 -2.52 11.24
C VAL A 31 19.66 -3.44 11.93
N PRO A 32 19.32 -4.72 12.17
CA PRO A 32 20.12 -5.60 13.02
C PRO A 32 21.57 -5.76 12.57
N ASP A 33 21.79 -5.82 11.25
CA ASP A 33 23.11 -6.04 10.66
C ASP A 33 24.06 -4.83 10.79
N VAL A 34 23.52 -3.65 11.16
CA VAL A 34 24.31 -2.39 11.27
C VAL A 34 24.30 -1.86 12.70
N MET A 35 23.15 -1.87 13.35
CA MET A 35 22.91 -1.20 14.66
C MET A 35 22.55 -2.20 15.76
N GLY A 36 22.44 -3.49 15.46
CA GLY A 36 21.96 -4.50 16.40
C GLY A 36 20.52 -4.21 16.85
N ILE A 37 20.31 -4.08 18.15
CA ILE A 37 18.99 -3.83 18.74
C ILE A 37 18.64 -2.34 18.86
N CYS A 38 19.55 -1.45 18.47
CA CYS A 38 19.36 0.00 18.60
C CYS A 38 18.38 0.51 17.53
N MET A 39 17.61 1.53 17.90
CA MET A 39 16.75 2.29 17.01
C MET A 39 17.59 3.34 16.28
N SER A 40 17.35 3.51 14.98
CA SER A 40 18.04 4.50 14.14
C SER A 40 17.66 5.94 14.48
N SER A 41 18.42 6.89 13.95
CA SER A 41 17.93 8.24 13.67
C SER A 41 16.71 8.20 12.75
N TRP A 42 16.12 9.35 12.41
CA TRP A 42 15.02 9.43 11.47
C TRP A 42 15.45 9.11 10.03
N ALA A 43 15.07 7.95 9.53
CA ALA A 43 15.31 7.53 8.15
C ALA A 43 14.46 8.34 7.18
N MET A 44 15.09 9.00 6.22
CA MET A 44 14.41 9.75 5.17
C MET A 44 13.64 8.82 4.24
N ALA A 45 12.53 9.34 3.68
CA ALA A 45 11.72 8.59 2.72
C ALA A 45 12.31 8.72 1.30
N CYS A 46 12.65 7.60 0.66
CA CYS A 46 12.89 7.54 -0.78
C CYS A 46 11.59 7.14 -1.49
N VAL A 47 10.86 8.12 -2.00
CA VAL A 47 9.56 7.90 -2.66
C VAL A 47 9.69 8.04 -4.18
N PRO A 48 8.78 7.45 -4.98
CA PRO A 48 8.87 7.47 -6.45
C PRO A 48 8.94 8.86 -7.05
N PHE A 49 8.20 9.83 -6.51
CA PHE A 49 8.33 11.25 -6.83
C PHE A 49 7.80 12.10 -5.69
N THR A 50 8.36 13.30 -5.54
CA THR A 50 7.95 14.29 -4.54
C THR A 50 8.24 15.70 -5.05
N GLY A 51 7.50 16.70 -4.56
CA GLY A 51 7.70 18.10 -4.85
C GLY A 51 6.86 18.98 -3.93
N LYS A 52 6.83 20.30 -4.17
CA LYS A 52 6.04 21.21 -3.35
C LYS A 52 4.55 20.88 -3.48
N GLN A 53 3.95 20.35 -2.40
CA GLN A 53 2.55 19.93 -2.31
C GLN A 53 2.13 18.89 -3.38
N CYS A 54 3.07 18.06 -3.84
CA CYS A 54 2.76 16.95 -4.74
C CYS A 54 3.70 15.76 -4.47
N GLY A 55 3.23 14.55 -4.75
CA GLY A 55 4.01 13.33 -4.56
C GLY A 55 3.17 12.14 -4.11
N ILE A 56 3.85 11.02 -3.85
CA ILE A 56 3.27 9.84 -3.21
C ILE A 56 3.65 9.86 -1.74
N TYR A 57 2.65 9.96 -0.85
CA TYR A 57 2.85 9.90 0.59
C TYR A 57 2.29 8.59 1.13
N CYS A 58 3.18 7.66 1.45
CA CYS A 58 2.82 6.31 1.87
C CYS A 58 3.83 5.85 2.93
N VAL A 59 3.45 5.96 4.20
CA VAL A 59 4.35 5.66 5.33
C VAL A 59 4.10 4.24 5.80
N PRO A 60 5.14 3.38 5.92
CA PRO A 60 4.98 2.02 6.40
C PRO A 60 4.55 2.00 7.87
N GLN A 61 3.78 0.96 8.22
CA GLN A 61 3.29 0.77 9.59
C GLN A 61 4.41 0.31 10.52
N ILE A 62 4.24 0.53 11.82
CA ILE A 62 5.11 -0.07 12.85
C ILE A 62 5.08 -1.59 12.69
N GLY A 63 6.24 -2.22 12.74
CA GLY A 63 6.44 -3.65 12.50
C GLY A 63 6.63 -4.02 11.02
N ALA A 64 6.41 -3.11 10.07
CA ALA A 64 6.64 -3.39 8.65
C ALA A 64 8.12 -3.58 8.33
N GLY A 65 8.41 -4.52 7.43
CA GLY A 65 9.74 -4.71 6.85
C GLY A 65 10.07 -3.64 5.81
N VAL A 66 11.22 -3.01 5.96
CA VAL A 66 11.70 -1.98 5.03
C VAL A 66 13.14 -2.24 4.60
N TRP A 67 13.45 -1.88 3.36
CA TRP A 67 14.82 -1.81 2.89
C TRP A 67 15.42 -0.46 3.29
N VAL A 68 16.60 -0.50 3.87
CA VAL A 68 17.33 0.68 4.37
C VAL A 68 18.68 0.78 3.68
N GLU A 69 18.99 1.96 3.22
CA GLU A 69 20.32 2.40 2.75
C GLU A 69 20.83 3.51 3.67
N PHE A 70 22.10 3.86 3.53
CA PHE A 70 22.73 4.92 4.34
C PHE A 70 23.42 5.92 3.43
N GLU A 71 23.14 7.21 3.61
CA GLU A 71 23.78 8.26 2.81
C GLU A 71 25.29 8.20 2.97
N GLN A 72 26.00 7.99 1.86
CA GLN A 72 27.45 7.82 1.83
C GLN A 72 27.99 6.72 2.78
N GLY A 73 27.10 5.74 3.10
CA GLY A 73 27.42 4.64 4.01
C GLY A 73 27.44 5.01 5.50
N ASP A 74 26.92 6.18 5.86
CA ASP A 74 26.89 6.68 7.23
C ASP A 74 25.64 6.19 7.98
N PRO A 75 25.78 5.36 9.03
CA PRO A 75 24.64 4.78 9.75
C PRO A 75 23.77 5.84 10.46
N ASP A 76 24.27 7.04 10.69
CA ASP A 76 23.50 8.13 11.28
C ASP A 76 22.55 8.81 10.30
N HIS A 77 22.69 8.53 8.99
CA HIS A 77 21.88 9.08 7.92
C HIS A 77 21.15 7.97 7.13
N PRO A 78 20.20 7.24 7.77
CA PRO A 78 19.44 6.19 7.12
C PRO A 78 18.41 6.75 6.14
N VAL A 79 18.15 5.97 5.08
CA VAL A 79 17.10 6.22 4.09
C VAL A 79 16.31 4.93 3.90
N TRP A 80 14.99 4.95 4.13
CA TRP A 80 14.17 3.81 3.76
C TRP A 80 13.74 3.92 2.28
N VAL A 81 13.99 2.86 1.51
CA VAL A 81 13.88 2.88 0.04
C VAL A 81 12.78 1.98 -0.52
N GLY A 82 11.96 1.41 0.35
CA GLY A 82 10.86 0.53 -0.01
C GLY A 82 10.52 -0.45 1.07
N GLY A 83 9.47 -1.23 0.87
CA GLY A 83 9.03 -2.29 1.77
C GLY A 83 9.32 -3.67 1.23
N PHE A 84 9.25 -4.67 2.10
CA PHE A 84 9.17 -6.08 1.74
C PHE A 84 8.20 -6.79 2.67
N TRP A 85 7.56 -7.85 2.18
CA TRP A 85 6.74 -8.72 3.01
C TRP A 85 7.62 -9.79 3.67
N GLY A 86 7.46 -9.95 4.98
CA GLY A 86 8.17 -10.97 5.74
C GLY A 86 7.62 -12.37 5.50
N SER A 87 6.34 -12.45 5.17
CA SER A 87 5.64 -13.72 4.88
C SER A 87 4.54 -13.52 3.83
N ALA A 88 4.05 -14.60 3.26
CA ALA A 88 2.90 -14.57 2.34
C ALA A 88 1.61 -14.08 3.03
N ALA A 89 1.51 -14.20 4.34
CA ALA A 89 0.36 -13.71 5.10
C ALA A 89 0.29 -12.18 5.21
N ASP A 90 1.41 -11.50 4.95
CA ASP A 90 1.48 -10.03 4.98
C ASP A 90 1.01 -9.40 3.67
N VAL A 91 0.91 -10.21 2.60
CA VAL A 91 0.47 -9.74 1.29
C VAL A 91 -1.04 -9.50 1.31
N PRO A 92 -1.55 -8.37 0.76
CA PRO A 92 -3.00 -8.14 0.68
C PRO A 92 -3.73 -9.31 0.03
N ALA A 93 -4.78 -9.84 0.68
CA ALA A 93 -5.50 -11.03 0.21
C ALA A 93 -6.07 -10.86 -1.21
N LEU A 94 -6.50 -9.65 -1.57
CA LEU A 94 -6.98 -9.34 -2.92
C LEU A 94 -5.88 -9.43 -3.99
N ALA A 95 -4.63 -9.21 -3.63
CA ALA A 95 -3.51 -9.41 -4.55
C ALA A 95 -3.26 -10.89 -4.89
N LEU A 96 -3.68 -11.79 -3.98
CA LEU A 96 -3.55 -13.25 -4.13
C LEU A 96 -4.85 -13.91 -4.61
N ALA A 97 -5.93 -13.17 -4.79
CA ALA A 97 -7.24 -13.69 -5.18
C ALA A 97 -7.32 -14.10 -6.67
N GLY A 98 -6.37 -13.64 -7.49
CA GLY A 98 -6.29 -13.94 -8.92
C GLY A 98 -5.46 -15.18 -9.24
N LEU A 99 -5.30 -15.42 -10.53
CA LEU A 99 -4.37 -16.43 -11.03
C LEU A 99 -2.94 -15.87 -10.95
N PRO A 100 -1.93 -16.66 -10.59
CA PRO A 100 -0.53 -16.21 -10.55
C PRO A 100 -0.01 -15.66 -11.89
N VAL A 101 -0.61 -16.08 -12.99
CA VAL A 101 -0.28 -15.63 -14.37
C VAL A 101 -0.85 -14.24 -14.71
N SER A 102 -1.79 -13.74 -13.92
CA SER A 102 -2.43 -12.42 -14.11
C SER A 102 -2.50 -11.71 -12.76
N PRO A 103 -1.36 -11.20 -12.26
CA PRO A 103 -1.32 -10.51 -10.97
C PRO A 103 -2.08 -9.18 -11.04
N SER A 104 -2.81 -8.86 -9.97
CA SER A 104 -3.50 -7.58 -9.82
C SER A 104 -2.55 -6.51 -9.28
N ILE A 105 -2.83 -5.24 -9.64
CA ILE A 105 -2.24 -4.08 -8.95
C ILE A 105 -3.14 -3.76 -7.77
N VAL A 106 -2.61 -3.82 -6.55
CA VAL A 106 -3.37 -3.58 -5.32
C VAL A 106 -2.66 -2.53 -4.45
N LEU A 107 -3.38 -1.46 -4.14
CA LEU A 107 -2.98 -0.49 -3.12
C LEU A 107 -3.96 -0.62 -1.95
N GLN A 108 -3.47 -0.99 -0.78
CA GLN A 108 -4.31 -1.28 0.37
C GLN A 108 -3.74 -0.66 1.64
N THR A 109 -4.60 -0.03 2.43
CA THR A 109 -4.24 0.47 3.76
C THR A 109 -4.31 -0.66 4.80
N GLY A 110 -3.73 -0.47 5.98
CA GLY A 110 -3.80 -1.45 7.07
C GLY A 110 -5.23 -1.80 7.50
N ASN A 111 -6.19 -0.89 7.31
CA ASN A 111 -7.62 -1.14 7.56
C ASN A 111 -8.35 -1.66 6.31
N GLN A 112 -7.64 -2.21 5.33
CA GLN A 112 -8.20 -2.85 4.13
C GLN A 112 -9.06 -1.94 3.23
N ASN A 113 -8.87 -0.62 3.28
CA ASN A 113 -9.38 0.25 2.24
C ASN A 113 -8.51 0.05 1.00
N THR A 114 -9.12 -0.30 -0.13
CA THR A 114 -8.41 -0.87 -1.26
C THR A 114 -8.75 -0.17 -2.57
N LEU A 115 -7.71 0.07 -3.39
CA LEU A 115 -7.80 0.25 -4.83
C LEU A 115 -7.18 -0.98 -5.50
N MET A 116 -7.92 -1.65 -6.36
CA MET A 116 -7.43 -2.79 -7.14
C MET A 116 -7.70 -2.56 -8.63
N ILE A 117 -6.72 -2.95 -9.45
CA ILE A 117 -6.87 -3.08 -10.91
C ILE A 117 -6.47 -4.50 -11.27
N SER A 118 -7.36 -5.24 -11.96
CA SER A 118 -7.18 -6.65 -12.27
C SER A 118 -7.61 -6.96 -13.70
N ASP A 119 -6.80 -7.73 -14.40
CA ASP A 119 -7.07 -8.21 -15.77
C ASP A 119 -7.86 -9.54 -15.79
N LEU A 120 -8.36 -9.99 -14.64
CA LEU A 120 -9.23 -11.16 -14.59
C LEU A 120 -10.52 -10.90 -15.38
N PRO A 121 -11.03 -11.88 -16.12
CA PRO A 121 -12.31 -11.73 -16.81
C PRO A 121 -13.51 -11.74 -15.83
N GLY A 122 -14.63 -11.15 -16.29
CA GLY A 122 -15.89 -11.16 -15.58
C GLY A 122 -15.94 -10.22 -14.35
N PRO A 123 -16.75 -10.56 -13.33
CA PRO A 123 -17.01 -9.66 -12.20
C PRO A 123 -15.83 -9.48 -11.24
N ALA A 124 -14.83 -10.35 -11.31
CA ALA A 124 -13.66 -10.32 -10.45
C ALA A 124 -12.54 -9.42 -10.99
N GLY A 125 -12.64 -9.00 -12.26
CA GLY A 125 -11.68 -8.14 -12.92
C GLY A 125 -12.11 -6.68 -12.95
N GLY A 126 -11.29 -5.85 -13.61
CA GLY A 126 -11.53 -4.43 -13.77
C GLY A 126 -10.99 -3.58 -12.63
N ILE A 127 -11.71 -2.54 -12.23
CA ILE A 127 -11.28 -1.58 -11.22
C ILE A 127 -12.20 -1.68 -10.01
N LEU A 128 -11.61 -1.83 -8.81
CA LEU A 128 -12.35 -1.88 -7.55
C LEU A 128 -11.82 -0.82 -6.59
N LEU A 129 -12.70 0.07 -6.13
CA LEU A 129 -12.51 0.89 -4.95
C LEU A 129 -13.38 0.32 -3.84
N LYS A 130 -12.80 -0.05 -2.70
CA LYS A 130 -13.54 -0.70 -1.61
C LYS A 130 -13.07 -0.21 -0.26
N THR A 131 -14.01 0.04 0.65
CA THR A 131 -13.73 0.29 2.06
C THR A 131 -13.81 -1.01 2.87
N MET A 132 -13.22 -1.01 4.07
CA MET A 132 -13.34 -2.11 5.03
C MET A 132 -14.81 -2.46 5.35
N THR A 133 -15.69 -1.45 5.38
CA THR A 133 -17.12 -1.62 5.69
C THR A 133 -17.97 -2.15 4.53
N GLY A 134 -17.36 -2.37 3.36
CA GLY A 134 -18.03 -2.93 2.19
C GLY A 134 -18.63 -1.91 1.22
N ALA A 135 -18.52 -0.60 1.50
CA ALA A 135 -18.85 0.40 0.49
C ALA A 135 -17.85 0.28 -0.67
N MET A 136 -18.36 0.30 -1.93
CA MET A 136 -17.51 0.06 -3.10
C MET A 136 -18.00 0.73 -4.37
N ILE A 137 -17.06 0.94 -5.29
CA ILE A 137 -17.28 1.18 -6.71
C ILE A 137 -16.53 0.09 -7.45
N SER A 138 -17.26 -0.68 -8.26
CA SER A 138 -16.69 -1.72 -9.12
C SER A 138 -17.01 -1.42 -10.57
N ILE A 139 -15.99 -1.46 -11.42
CA ILE A 139 -16.08 -1.32 -12.88
C ILE A 139 -15.51 -2.60 -13.47
N SER A 140 -16.35 -3.41 -14.10
CA SER A 140 -15.96 -4.70 -14.67
C SER A 140 -16.57 -4.91 -16.06
N GLU A 141 -16.25 -6.01 -16.71
CA GLU A 141 -16.84 -6.38 -18.01
C GLU A 141 -18.37 -6.53 -17.97
N ILE A 142 -18.93 -6.84 -16.81
CA ILE A 142 -20.38 -7.03 -16.68
C ILE A 142 -21.14 -5.73 -16.37
N GLY A 143 -20.42 -4.66 -15.99
CA GLY A 143 -21.04 -3.36 -15.70
C GLY A 143 -20.35 -2.59 -14.58
N ILE A 144 -21.04 -1.56 -14.11
CA ILE A 144 -20.58 -0.69 -13.01
C ILE A 144 -21.52 -0.86 -11.82
N THR A 145 -20.96 -1.07 -10.64
CA THR A 145 -21.71 -1.17 -9.40
C THR A 145 -21.20 -0.12 -8.40
N ILE A 146 -22.10 0.65 -7.83
CA ILE A 146 -21.86 1.53 -6.70
C ILE A 146 -22.67 1.00 -5.53
N SER A 147 -22.04 0.74 -4.39
CA SER A 147 -22.70 0.21 -3.19
C SER A 147 -22.22 0.95 -1.95
N ASN A 148 -23.12 1.20 -1.01
CA ASN A 148 -22.75 1.75 0.30
C ASN A 148 -22.38 0.67 1.33
N GLY A 149 -22.42 -0.63 0.96
CA GLY A 149 -22.16 -1.75 1.86
C GLY A 149 -23.29 -2.03 2.86
N GLN A 150 -24.42 -1.32 2.78
CA GLN A 150 -25.56 -1.44 3.70
C GLN A 150 -26.90 -1.68 2.97
N GLY A 151 -26.81 -2.11 1.71
CA GLY A 151 -28.00 -2.48 0.91
C GLY A 151 -28.40 -1.47 -0.16
N ALA A 152 -27.95 -0.21 -0.11
CA ALA A 152 -28.21 0.73 -1.20
C ALA A 152 -27.19 0.51 -2.35
N THR A 153 -27.73 0.37 -3.58
CA THR A 153 -26.92 0.09 -4.77
C THR A 153 -27.42 0.84 -6.00
N ILE A 154 -26.48 1.17 -6.88
CA ILE A 154 -26.74 1.59 -8.26
C ILE A 154 -25.93 0.64 -9.16
N MET A 155 -26.60 0.00 -10.12
CA MET A 155 -25.99 -0.91 -11.07
C MET A 155 -26.28 -0.45 -12.51
N LEU A 156 -25.23 -0.36 -13.31
CA LEU A 156 -25.31 -0.13 -14.76
C LEU A 156 -24.91 -1.40 -15.48
N THR A 157 -25.86 -2.03 -16.20
CA THR A 157 -25.62 -3.28 -16.91
C THR A 157 -26.26 -3.19 -18.30
N GLY A 158 -25.45 -3.25 -19.37
CA GLY A 158 -25.91 -2.97 -20.72
C GLY A 158 -26.59 -1.59 -20.79
N PRO A 159 -27.80 -1.46 -21.35
CA PRO A 159 -28.54 -0.20 -21.43
C PRO A 159 -29.31 0.15 -20.16
N THR A 160 -29.29 -0.68 -19.12
CA THR A 160 -30.15 -0.57 -17.95
C THR A 160 -29.45 0.07 -16.76
N VAL A 161 -30.10 1.01 -16.11
CA VAL A 161 -29.74 1.52 -14.77
C VAL A 161 -30.74 0.96 -13.76
N ASN A 162 -30.22 0.30 -12.73
CA ASN A 162 -31.00 -0.33 -11.69
C ASN A 162 -30.61 0.27 -10.33
N ILE A 163 -31.60 0.70 -9.55
CA ILE A 163 -31.39 1.26 -8.22
C ILE A 163 -32.07 0.34 -7.20
N ASN A 164 -31.32 -0.04 -6.16
CA ASN A 164 -31.78 -0.89 -5.04
C ASN A 164 -32.49 -2.16 -5.53
N ALA A 165 -31.81 -2.95 -6.35
CA ALA A 165 -32.27 -4.25 -6.84
C ALA A 165 -33.67 -4.21 -7.52
N GLY A 166 -33.96 -3.11 -8.24
CA GLY A 166 -35.21 -2.95 -9.00
C GLY A 166 -36.27 -2.04 -8.36
N ALA A 167 -35.96 -1.38 -7.25
CA ALA A 167 -36.87 -0.36 -6.71
C ALA A 167 -37.13 0.78 -7.72
N LEU A 168 -36.12 1.08 -8.55
CA LEU A 168 -36.25 1.94 -9.74
C LEU A 168 -35.35 1.35 -10.84
N THR A 169 -35.95 1.11 -12.01
CA THR A 169 -35.20 0.66 -13.22
C THR A 169 -35.47 1.63 -14.36
N VAL A 170 -34.41 2.08 -15.00
CA VAL A 170 -34.45 2.92 -16.21
C VAL A 170 -33.78 2.15 -17.34
N ILE A 171 -34.46 2.06 -18.48
CA ILE A 171 -34.01 1.34 -19.67
C ILE A 171 -33.75 2.34 -20.81
#